data_c5c6836b2f48b353ef16ce9658c9a97b
#
_entry.id   c5c6836b2f48b353ef16ce9658c9a97b
#
_cell.length_a   1.000
_cell.length_b   1.000
_cell.length_c   1.000
_cell.angle_alpha   90.00
_cell.angle_beta   90.00
_cell.angle_gamma   90.00
#
_symmetry.space_group_name_H-M   'P 1'
#
loop_
_entity.id
_entity.type
_entity.pdbx_description
1 polymer ?
#
loop_
_entity_poly.entity_id
_entity_poly.type
_entity_poly.pdbx_seq_one_letter_code
_entity_poly.pdbx_strand_id
1 'polypeptide(L)'
;MDARFERYIENLRTVRTLSQPKFSPDMKAKELLETIQSNAIKCFDYMKENNAILNELVFQRAPAELTSAEIASLQEFADKMFNYASSEDCGIAYKVYSLLLENARIRGDKPAIVRYLYGKAVSLHYLNVRGRDYAINPYGTQVRGLFQEGAGYIAEYESFDKTTKGYIMRCLGNSRMSMPRSTPEECTEYMKVFDKAMGIITDPYYHQLDPDLPWGKFEYAMHMDRETLLSYLRHHNDPVVAAKVMESAEAIYRDRVLYKGEEARLQNWRVSYLYKAACFHAGRCTAREVVEELLDIIHHTDIQD
;
A
#
# COMPACT_ATOMS: atom_id res chain seq x y z
N MET A 1 -15.47 -16.08 8.87
CA MET A 1 -14.88 -16.53 7.58
C MET A 1 -15.32 -17.96 7.28
N ASP A 2 -15.52 -18.33 6.01
CA ASP A 2 -15.80 -19.72 5.60
C ASP A 2 -14.60 -20.63 5.94
N ALA A 3 -14.87 -21.83 6.48
CA ALA A 3 -13.82 -22.77 6.89
C ALA A 3 -12.88 -23.18 5.74
N ARG A 4 -13.36 -23.13 4.49
CA ARG A 4 -12.54 -23.40 3.29
C ARG A 4 -11.50 -22.29 3.06
N PHE A 5 -11.82 -21.04 3.34
CA PHE A 5 -10.83 -19.97 3.30
C PHE A 5 -9.79 -20.08 4.42
N GLU A 6 -10.20 -20.54 5.62
CA GLU A 6 -9.24 -20.84 6.69
C GLU A 6 -8.29 -21.94 6.26
N ARG A 7 -8.82 -23.00 5.66
CA ARG A 7 -8.02 -24.10 5.09
C ARG A 7 -7.06 -23.61 4.01
N TYR A 8 -7.51 -22.72 3.12
CA TYR A 8 -6.67 -22.08 2.11
C TYR A 8 -5.46 -21.38 2.74
N ILE A 9 -5.69 -20.56 3.76
CA ILE A 9 -4.63 -19.81 4.45
C ILE A 9 -3.66 -20.76 5.17
N GLU A 10 -4.16 -21.82 5.79
CA GLU A 10 -3.33 -22.82 6.44
C GLU A 10 -2.43 -23.56 5.44
N ASN A 11 -3.00 -23.95 4.30
CA ASN A 11 -2.25 -24.55 3.21
C ASN A 11 -1.13 -23.64 2.71
N LEU A 12 -1.39 -22.32 2.54
CA LEU A 12 -0.34 -21.36 2.16
C LEU A 12 0.79 -21.29 3.17
N ARG A 13 0.47 -21.26 4.47
CA ARG A 13 1.50 -21.26 5.53
C ARG A 13 2.35 -22.52 5.46
N THR A 14 1.71 -23.67 5.25
CA THR A 14 2.39 -24.97 5.12
C THR A 14 3.30 -24.99 3.90
N VAL A 15 2.83 -24.53 2.73
CA VAL A 15 3.62 -24.44 1.51
C VAL A 15 4.85 -23.54 1.73
N ARG A 16 4.69 -22.37 2.35
CA ARG A 16 5.83 -21.48 2.68
C ARG A 16 6.86 -22.14 3.57
N THR A 17 6.42 -22.91 4.57
CA THR A 17 7.31 -23.65 5.46
C THR A 17 8.05 -24.77 4.72
N LEU A 18 7.35 -25.52 3.89
CA LEU A 18 7.91 -26.63 3.12
C LEU A 18 8.86 -26.15 2.01
N SER A 19 8.63 -24.98 1.44
CA SER A 19 9.47 -24.38 0.39
C SER A 19 10.78 -23.80 0.92
N GLN A 20 10.87 -23.58 2.23
CA GLN A 20 12.08 -23.08 2.92
C GLN A 20 12.55 -24.05 4.00
N PRO A 21 12.86 -25.30 3.66
CA PRO A 21 13.26 -26.30 4.65
C PRO A 21 14.60 -25.91 5.31
N LYS A 22 14.65 -26.06 6.63
CA LYS A 22 15.90 -25.94 7.37
C LYS A 22 16.66 -27.24 7.23
N PHE A 23 17.82 -27.20 6.60
CA PHE A 23 18.70 -28.36 6.45
C PHE A 23 19.77 -28.37 7.54
N SER A 24 20.06 -29.56 8.08
CA SER A 24 21.23 -29.74 8.92
C SER A 24 22.50 -29.77 8.05
N PRO A 25 23.60 -29.12 8.48
CA PRO A 25 24.88 -29.18 7.77
C PRO A 25 25.38 -30.62 7.54
N ASP A 26 24.98 -31.56 8.41
CA ASP A 26 25.40 -32.96 8.36
C ASP A 26 24.50 -33.86 7.50
N MET A 27 23.48 -33.30 6.87
CA MET A 27 22.52 -34.07 6.06
C MET A 27 23.17 -34.59 4.79
N LYS A 28 23.02 -35.89 4.53
CA LYS A 28 23.55 -36.51 3.32
C LYS A 28 22.78 -36.07 2.08
N ALA A 29 23.47 -35.99 0.93
CA ALA A 29 22.88 -35.55 -0.33
C ALA A 29 21.62 -36.33 -0.73
N LYS A 30 21.58 -37.65 -0.45
CA LYS A 30 20.40 -38.47 -0.71
C LYS A 30 19.21 -38.08 0.14
N GLU A 31 19.40 -37.87 1.44
CA GLU A 31 18.35 -37.43 2.37
C GLU A 31 17.83 -36.03 2.01
N LEU A 32 18.75 -35.16 1.58
CA LEU A 32 18.41 -33.80 1.08
C LEU A 32 17.48 -33.90 -0.13
N LEU A 33 17.81 -34.71 -1.13
CA LEU A 33 17.01 -34.90 -2.34
C LEU A 33 15.65 -35.50 -2.00
N GLU A 34 15.56 -36.51 -1.16
CA GLU A 34 14.33 -37.16 -0.73
C GLU A 34 13.43 -36.15 0.01
N THR A 35 14.01 -35.29 0.87
CA THR A 35 13.28 -34.24 1.57
C THR A 35 12.73 -33.21 0.61
N ILE A 36 13.53 -32.71 -0.33
CA ILE A 36 13.09 -31.75 -1.35
C ILE A 36 11.96 -32.32 -2.19
N GLN A 37 12.09 -33.57 -2.68
CA GLN A 37 11.06 -34.23 -3.49
C GLN A 37 9.74 -34.41 -2.71
N SER A 38 9.84 -34.88 -1.45
CA SER A 38 8.66 -35.06 -0.59
C SER A 38 7.94 -33.72 -0.33
N ASN A 39 8.72 -32.67 -0.04
CA ASN A 39 8.14 -31.35 0.18
C ASN A 39 7.50 -30.80 -1.09
N ALA A 40 8.12 -30.97 -2.25
CA ALA A 40 7.57 -30.53 -3.54
C ALA A 40 6.22 -31.19 -3.84
N ILE A 41 6.08 -32.50 -3.60
CA ILE A 41 4.82 -33.23 -3.80
C ILE A 41 3.74 -32.67 -2.86
N LYS A 42 4.06 -32.50 -1.56
CA LYS A 42 3.10 -31.92 -0.61
C LYS A 42 2.68 -30.49 -0.98
N CYS A 43 3.62 -29.66 -1.40
CA CYS A 43 3.31 -28.31 -1.89
C CYS A 43 2.34 -28.35 -3.07
N PHE A 44 2.57 -29.25 -4.02
CA PHE A 44 1.69 -29.40 -5.18
C PHE A 44 0.27 -29.81 -4.76
N ASP A 45 0.10 -30.74 -3.83
CA ASP A 45 -1.20 -31.19 -3.33
C ASP A 45 -1.95 -30.03 -2.64
N TYR A 46 -1.28 -29.26 -1.78
CA TYR A 46 -1.86 -28.08 -1.13
C TYR A 46 -2.25 -27.00 -2.15
N MET A 47 -1.42 -26.74 -3.14
CA MET A 47 -1.73 -25.77 -4.19
C MET A 47 -2.93 -26.21 -5.05
N LYS A 48 -3.03 -27.51 -5.33
CA LYS A 48 -4.19 -28.08 -6.05
C LYS A 48 -5.49 -27.91 -5.27
N GLU A 49 -5.46 -28.18 -3.95
CA GLU A 49 -6.59 -27.96 -3.05
C GLU A 49 -6.98 -26.47 -3.02
N ASN A 50 -6.00 -25.58 -2.87
CA ASN A 50 -6.22 -24.15 -2.86
C ASN A 50 -6.85 -23.63 -4.16
N ASN A 51 -6.39 -24.13 -5.30
CA ASN A 51 -7.00 -23.77 -6.59
C ASN A 51 -8.47 -24.23 -6.69
N ALA A 52 -8.81 -25.40 -6.15
CA ALA A 52 -10.20 -25.86 -6.11
C ALA A 52 -11.07 -24.96 -5.24
N ILE A 53 -10.58 -24.55 -4.06
CA ILE A 53 -11.26 -23.60 -3.16
C ILE A 53 -11.51 -22.26 -3.86
N LEU A 54 -10.48 -21.67 -4.48
CA LEU A 54 -10.63 -20.40 -5.20
C LEU A 54 -11.59 -20.49 -6.38
N ASN A 55 -11.52 -21.58 -7.15
CA ASN A 55 -12.44 -21.78 -8.27
C ASN A 55 -13.89 -21.78 -7.79
N GLU A 56 -14.18 -22.53 -6.76
CA GLU A 56 -15.55 -22.66 -6.24
C GLU A 56 -16.05 -21.36 -5.58
N LEU A 57 -15.22 -20.72 -4.72
CA LEU A 57 -15.66 -19.61 -3.87
C LEU A 57 -15.48 -18.23 -4.51
N VAL A 58 -14.64 -18.11 -5.54
CA VAL A 58 -14.32 -16.80 -6.13
C VAL A 58 -14.55 -16.79 -7.64
N PHE A 59 -13.88 -17.69 -8.40
CA PHE A 59 -13.84 -17.55 -9.85
C PHE A 59 -15.13 -17.98 -10.57
N GLN A 60 -15.88 -18.91 -9.99
CA GLN A 60 -17.15 -19.41 -10.54
C GLN A 60 -18.39 -18.71 -9.94
N ARG A 61 -18.20 -17.76 -9.02
CA ARG A 61 -19.31 -17.06 -8.38
C ARG A 61 -19.82 -15.91 -9.22
N ALA A 62 -21.14 -15.86 -9.41
CA ALA A 62 -21.80 -14.70 -10.00
C ALA A 62 -21.94 -13.59 -8.96
N PRO A 63 -21.49 -12.35 -9.24
CA PRO A 63 -21.57 -11.26 -8.27
C PRO A 63 -22.97 -11.01 -7.72
N ALA A 64 -24.00 -11.13 -8.57
CA ALA A 64 -25.40 -10.89 -8.19
C ALA A 64 -25.98 -11.91 -7.19
N GLU A 65 -25.37 -13.08 -7.11
CA GLU A 65 -25.88 -14.22 -6.30
C GLU A 65 -25.25 -14.31 -4.91
N LEU A 66 -24.32 -13.40 -4.58
CA LEU A 66 -23.64 -13.44 -3.29
C LEU A 66 -24.60 -13.09 -2.15
N THR A 67 -24.69 -13.96 -1.16
CA THR A 67 -25.40 -13.73 0.10
C THR A 67 -24.59 -12.80 1.01
N SER A 68 -25.23 -12.16 1.98
CA SER A 68 -24.56 -11.31 2.96
C SER A 68 -23.48 -12.05 3.76
N ALA A 69 -23.67 -13.33 4.06
CA ALA A 69 -22.69 -14.16 4.75
C ALA A 69 -21.46 -14.44 3.88
N GLU A 70 -21.65 -14.71 2.59
CA GLU A 70 -20.55 -14.89 1.63
C GLU A 70 -19.77 -13.59 1.42
N ILE A 71 -20.45 -12.45 1.29
CA ILE A 71 -19.81 -11.13 1.18
C ILE A 71 -18.91 -10.87 2.40
N ALA A 72 -19.41 -11.08 3.62
CA ALA A 72 -18.63 -10.89 4.83
C ALA A 72 -17.42 -11.83 4.87
N SER A 73 -17.59 -13.09 4.48
CA SER A 73 -16.51 -14.08 4.43
C SER A 73 -15.45 -13.75 3.39
N LEU A 74 -15.86 -13.37 2.19
CA LEU A 74 -14.95 -12.93 1.10
C LEU A 74 -14.16 -11.68 1.48
N GLN A 75 -14.83 -10.73 2.14
CA GLN A 75 -14.18 -9.51 2.60
C GLN A 75 -13.11 -9.80 3.65
N GLU A 76 -13.42 -10.60 4.67
CA GLU A 76 -12.44 -11.01 5.68
C GLU A 76 -11.26 -11.76 5.05
N PHE A 77 -11.54 -12.63 4.09
CA PHE A 77 -10.51 -13.36 3.36
C PHE A 77 -9.62 -12.41 2.55
N ALA A 78 -10.17 -11.45 1.80
CA ALA A 78 -9.41 -10.48 1.04
C ALA A 78 -8.53 -9.60 1.94
N ASP A 79 -9.08 -9.14 3.08
CA ASP A 79 -8.34 -8.36 4.07
C ASP A 79 -7.15 -9.16 4.65
N LYS A 80 -7.33 -10.46 4.91
CA LYS A 80 -6.25 -11.34 5.37
C LYS A 80 -5.21 -11.58 4.28
N MET A 81 -5.62 -11.86 3.05
CA MET A 81 -4.70 -12.07 1.93
C MET A 81 -3.84 -10.84 1.66
N PHE A 82 -4.41 -9.66 1.76
CA PHE A 82 -3.66 -8.41 1.65
C PHE A 82 -2.56 -8.28 2.70
N ASN A 83 -2.82 -8.70 3.95
CA ASN A 83 -1.86 -8.65 5.05
C ASN A 83 -0.69 -9.64 4.91
N TYR A 84 -0.83 -10.73 4.14
CA TYR A 84 0.27 -11.68 3.88
C TYR A 84 1.33 -11.15 2.92
N ALA A 85 0.99 -10.12 2.16
CA ALA A 85 1.95 -9.25 1.51
C ALA A 85 2.89 -9.88 0.46
N SER A 86 2.61 -11.07 -0.08
CA SER A 86 3.25 -11.55 -1.32
C SER A 86 2.53 -11.01 -2.56
N SER A 87 3.19 -11.00 -3.72
CA SER A 87 2.54 -10.60 -4.97
C SER A 87 1.38 -11.53 -5.36
N GLU A 88 1.49 -12.83 -5.05
CA GLU A 88 0.41 -13.80 -5.29
C GLU A 88 -0.80 -13.50 -4.39
N ASP A 89 -0.58 -13.23 -3.12
CA ASP A 89 -1.63 -12.88 -2.17
C ASP A 89 -2.36 -11.60 -2.58
N CYS A 90 -1.61 -10.59 -3.07
CA CYS A 90 -2.18 -9.36 -3.62
C CYS A 90 -3.02 -9.64 -4.88
N GLY A 91 -2.58 -10.59 -5.73
CA GLY A 91 -3.35 -11.02 -6.91
C GLY A 91 -4.68 -11.66 -6.54
N ILE A 92 -4.71 -12.48 -5.50
CA ILE A 92 -5.94 -13.10 -4.99
C ILE A 92 -6.84 -12.04 -4.35
N ALA A 93 -6.30 -11.18 -3.49
CA ALA A 93 -7.05 -10.09 -2.90
C ALA A 93 -7.69 -9.19 -3.98
N TYR A 94 -6.94 -8.85 -5.05
CA TYR A 94 -7.46 -8.09 -6.19
C TYR A 94 -8.67 -8.77 -6.85
N LYS A 95 -8.63 -10.10 -7.04
CA LYS A 95 -9.74 -10.85 -7.64
C LYS A 95 -10.97 -10.86 -6.73
N VAL A 96 -10.77 -11.08 -5.43
CA VAL A 96 -11.87 -11.08 -4.46
C VAL A 96 -12.50 -9.69 -4.34
N TYR A 97 -11.69 -8.62 -4.23
CA TYR A 97 -12.23 -7.26 -4.21
C TYR A 97 -12.92 -6.88 -5.54
N SER A 98 -12.50 -7.46 -6.66
CA SER A 98 -13.21 -7.25 -7.94
C SER A 98 -14.61 -7.84 -7.92
N LEU A 99 -14.77 -9.06 -7.42
CA LEU A 99 -16.06 -9.73 -7.25
C LEU A 99 -16.97 -8.95 -6.29
N LEU A 100 -16.42 -8.53 -5.13
CA LEU A 100 -17.15 -7.76 -4.13
C LEU A 100 -17.57 -6.38 -4.64
N LEU A 101 -16.71 -5.68 -5.38
CA LEU A 101 -17.00 -4.39 -5.98
C LEU A 101 -18.15 -4.48 -6.98
N GLU A 102 -18.15 -5.51 -7.82
CA GLU A 102 -19.23 -5.73 -8.79
C GLU A 102 -20.56 -6.02 -8.10
N ASN A 103 -20.56 -6.88 -7.06
CA ASN A 103 -21.75 -7.10 -6.24
C ASN A 103 -22.25 -5.80 -5.59
N ALA A 104 -21.36 -4.99 -4.99
CA ALA A 104 -21.73 -3.73 -4.36
C ALA A 104 -22.32 -2.73 -5.37
N ARG A 105 -21.81 -2.68 -6.60
CA ARG A 105 -22.35 -1.85 -7.69
C ARG A 105 -23.74 -2.30 -8.10
N ILE A 106 -23.98 -3.61 -8.25
CA ILE A 106 -25.30 -4.16 -8.57
C ILE A 106 -26.32 -3.78 -7.47
N ARG A 107 -25.90 -3.80 -6.21
CA ARG A 107 -26.77 -3.45 -5.07
C ARG A 107 -26.90 -1.96 -4.82
N GLY A 108 -26.12 -1.12 -5.46
CA GLY A 108 -26.06 0.32 -5.21
C GLY A 108 -25.50 0.68 -3.82
N ASP A 109 -24.71 -0.21 -3.21
CA ASP A 109 -24.13 -0.05 -1.88
C ASP A 109 -22.88 0.85 -1.93
N LYS A 110 -23.09 2.17 -1.88
CA LYS A 110 -22.00 3.16 -1.97
C LYS A 110 -20.91 2.99 -0.93
N PRO A 111 -21.19 2.74 0.37
CA PRO A 111 -20.17 2.46 1.37
C PRO A 111 -19.27 1.28 0.99
N ALA A 112 -19.86 0.17 0.57
CA ALA A 112 -19.12 -1.01 0.13
C ALA A 112 -18.31 -0.73 -1.16
N ILE A 113 -18.88 0.01 -2.11
CA ILE A 113 -18.16 0.42 -3.34
C ILE A 113 -16.87 1.14 -2.98
N VAL A 114 -16.91 2.18 -2.14
CA VAL A 114 -15.73 2.94 -1.74
C VAL A 114 -14.67 2.05 -1.09
N ARG A 115 -15.08 1.20 -0.16
CA ARG A 115 -14.20 0.26 0.52
C ARG A 115 -13.51 -0.69 -0.46
N TYR A 116 -14.28 -1.27 -1.39
CA TYR A 116 -13.74 -2.26 -2.33
C TYR A 116 -12.93 -1.63 -3.45
N LEU A 117 -13.21 -0.39 -3.84
CA LEU A 117 -12.34 0.40 -4.72
C LEU A 117 -10.97 0.57 -4.10
N TYR A 118 -10.90 0.97 -2.82
CA TYR A 118 -9.65 1.09 -2.10
C TYR A 118 -8.90 -0.24 -2.05
N GLY A 119 -9.54 -1.32 -1.56
CA GLY A 119 -8.92 -2.64 -1.44
C GLY A 119 -8.40 -3.18 -2.78
N LYS A 120 -9.20 -3.04 -3.84
CA LYS A 120 -8.83 -3.44 -5.21
C LYS A 120 -7.63 -2.64 -5.73
N ALA A 121 -7.64 -1.30 -5.55
CA ALA A 121 -6.58 -0.43 -6.02
C ALA A 121 -5.24 -0.74 -5.33
N VAL A 122 -5.25 -0.87 -4.00
CA VAL A 122 -4.07 -1.19 -3.20
C VAL A 122 -3.52 -2.57 -3.55
N SER A 123 -4.40 -3.57 -3.69
CA SER A 123 -3.99 -4.93 -4.09
C SER A 123 -3.32 -4.94 -5.46
N LEU A 124 -3.87 -4.21 -6.43
CA LEU A 124 -3.30 -4.08 -7.77
C LEU A 124 -1.98 -3.31 -7.78
N HIS A 125 -1.85 -2.29 -6.94
CA HIS A 125 -0.60 -1.55 -6.78
C HIS A 125 0.52 -2.46 -6.28
N TYR A 126 0.27 -3.20 -5.20
CA TYR A 126 1.28 -4.08 -4.60
C TYR A 126 1.55 -5.36 -5.38
N LEU A 127 0.66 -5.80 -6.26
CA LEU A 127 0.91 -6.93 -7.16
C LEU A 127 2.19 -6.75 -7.99
N ASN A 128 2.52 -5.51 -8.35
CA ASN A 128 3.69 -5.19 -9.17
C ASN A 128 4.90 -4.61 -8.42
N VAL A 129 4.68 -4.07 -7.22
CA VAL A 129 5.71 -3.31 -6.50
C VAL A 129 6.70 -4.23 -5.78
N ARG A 130 6.31 -5.47 -5.50
CA ARG A 130 7.16 -6.40 -4.77
C ARG A 130 8.05 -7.19 -5.71
N GLY A 131 9.21 -6.63 -6.07
CA GLY A 131 10.27 -7.31 -6.77
C GLY A 131 10.77 -6.72 -8.08
N ARG A 132 10.32 -5.53 -8.48
CA ARG A 132 10.80 -4.85 -9.70
C ARG A 132 10.89 -3.35 -9.51
N ASP A 133 11.77 -2.72 -10.30
CA ASP A 133 11.91 -1.27 -10.38
C ASP A 133 10.56 -0.56 -10.42
N TYR A 134 10.34 0.34 -9.47
CA TYR A 134 9.14 1.17 -9.30
C TYR A 134 8.76 2.02 -10.51
N ALA A 135 9.64 2.09 -11.51
CA ALA A 135 9.55 3.03 -12.62
C ALA A 135 8.42 2.71 -13.62
N ILE A 136 7.99 1.45 -13.74
CA ILE A 136 6.98 1.06 -14.73
C ILE A 136 5.96 0.10 -14.08
N ASN A 137 4.89 0.66 -13.52
CA ASN A 137 3.74 -0.14 -13.14
C ASN A 137 2.78 -0.26 -14.35
N PRO A 138 2.69 -1.43 -15.02
CA PRO A 138 1.81 -1.62 -16.17
C PRO A 138 0.33 -1.40 -15.84
N TYR A 139 -0.05 -1.48 -14.56
CA TYR A 139 -1.42 -1.21 -14.08
C TYR A 139 -1.59 0.20 -13.51
N GLY A 140 -0.60 1.08 -13.64
CA GLY A 140 -0.62 2.40 -13.02
C GLY A 140 -1.85 3.22 -13.36
N THR A 141 -2.30 3.21 -14.59
CA THR A 141 -3.53 3.91 -15.02
C THR A 141 -4.77 3.31 -14.36
N GLN A 142 -4.85 1.99 -14.26
CA GLN A 142 -5.97 1.31 -13.61
C GLN A 142 -6.00 1.57 -12.10
N VAL A 143 -4.84 1.52 -11.43
CA VAL A 143 -4.70 1.86 -10.01
C VAL A 143 -5.18 3.27 -9.73
N ARG A 144 -4.72 4.24 -10.52
CA ARG A 144 -5.16 5.65 -10.41
C ARG A 144 -6.66 5.79 -10.61
N GLY A 145 -7.22 5.18 -11.66
CA GLY A 145 -8.65 5.23 -11.93
C GLY A 145 -9.50 4.75 -10.75
N LEU A 146 -9.10 3.65 -10.12
CA LEU A 146 -9.80 3.11 -8.94
C LEU A 146 -9.73 4.07 -7.74
N PHE A 147 -8.56 4.66 -7.45
CA PHE A 147 -8.44 5.64 -6.37
C PHE A 147 -9.20 6.92 -6.67
N GLN A 148 -9.17 7.42 -7.91
CA GLN A 148 -9.90 8.61 -8.32
C GLN A 148 -11.42 8.41 -8.26
N GLU A 149 -11.92 7.23 -8.64
CA GLU A 149 -13.33 6.87 -8.48
C GLU A 149 -13.73 6.90 -6.99
N GLY A 150 -12.95 6.25 -6.11
CA GLY A 150 -13.19 6.28 -4.67
C GLY A 150 -13.09 7.67 -4.05
N ALA A 151 -12.13 8.50 -4.49
CA ALA A 151 -11.99 9.89 -4.07
C ALA A 151 -13.15 10.77 -4.54
N GLY A 152 -13.80 10.44 -5.67
CA GLY A 152 -14.94 11.17 -6.20
C GLY A 152 -16.15 11.21 -5.25
N TYR A 153 -16.27 10.23 -4.34
CA TYR A 153 -17.30 10.21 -3.31
C TYR A 153 -17.14 11.30 -2.23
N ILE A 154 -16.08 12.12 -2.28
CA ILE A 154 -15.92 13.31 -1.45
C ILE A 154 -17.08 14.28 -1.62
N ALA A 155 -17.71 14.31 -2.79
CA ALA A 155 -18.89 15.15 -3.05
C ALA A 155 -20.12 14.79 -2.20
N GLU A 156 -20.18 13.57 -1.68
CA GLU A 156 -21.25 13.06 -0.83
C GLU A 156 -20.76 12.76 0.60
N TYR A 157 -19.61 13.28 0.99
CA TYR A 157 -18.87 12.93 2.21
C TYR A 157 -19.73 12.91 3.48
N GLU A 158 -20.57 13.94 3.67
CA GLU A 158 -21.39 14.07 4.86
C GLU A 158 -22.43 12.93 5.04
N SER A 159 -22.87 12.32 3.94
CA SER A 159 -23.87 11.24 3.96
C SER A 159 -23.33 9.89 4.43
N PHE A 160 -22.00 9.75 4.57
CA PHE A 160 -21.36 8.48 4.89
C PHE A 160 -21.05 8.31 6.38
N ASP A 161 -20.96 7.05 6.79
CA ASP A 161 -20.43 6.69 8.10
C ASP A 161 -18.91 6.97 8.20
N LYS A 162 -18.40 7.02 9.44
CA LYS A 162 -16.99 7.33 9.74
C LYS A 162 -16.01 6.40 9.03
N THR A 163 -16.32 5.11 8.92
CA THR A 163 -15.45 4.12 8.27
C THR A 163 -15.32 4.41 6.79
N THR A 164 -16.45 4.67 6.11
CA THR A 164 -16.49 5.02 4.69
C THR A 164 -15.77 6.33 4.41
N LYS A 165 -15.98 7.34 5.25
CA LYS A 165 -15.24 8.62 5.21
C LYS A 165 -13.73 8.42 5.27
N GLY A 166 -13.26 7.53 6.15
CA GLY A 166 -11.86 7.14 6.24
C GLY A 166 -11.33 6.51 4.93
N TYR A 167 -12.12 5.68 4.25
CA TYR A 167 -11.73 5.12 2.95
C TYR A 167 -11.73 6.16 1.84
N ILE A 168 -12.67 7.12 1.82
CA ILE A 168 -12.66 8.25 0.88
C ILE A 168 -11.36 9.04 1.02
N MET A 169 -10.95 9.39 2.24
CA MET A 169 -9.71 10.12 2.51
C MET A 169 -8.47 9.31 2.10
N ARG A 170 -8.47 7.99 2.32
CA ARG A 170 -7.39 7.11 1.83
C ARG A 170 -7.35 7.04 0.30
N CYS A 171 -8.48 6.95 -0.37
CA CYS A 171 -8.54 7.00 -1.83
C CYS A 171 -8.01 8.33 -2.36
N LEU A 172 -8.40 9.44 -1.74
CA LEU A 172 -7.93 10.77 -2.09
C LEU A 172 -6.41 10.88 -1.93
N GLY A 173 -5.88 10.50 -0.77
CA GLY A 173 -4.45 10.51 -0.50
C GLY A 173 -3.64 9.62 -1.45
N ASN A 174 -4.21 8.50 -1.91
CA ASN A 174 -3.56 7.57 -2.81
C ASN A 174 -3.85 7.81 -4.31
N SER A 175 -4.66 8.82 -4.65
CA SER A 175 -5.03 9.12 -6.05
C SER A 175 -3.84 9.43 -6.96
N ARG A 176 -2.69 9.78 -6.38
CA ARG A 176 -1.41 10.00 -7.06
C ARG A 176 -0.55 8.73 -7.22
N MET A 177 -0.87 7.64 -6.53
CA MET A 177 -0.10 6.40 -6.62
C MET A 177 0.03 5.92 -8.06
N SER A 178 1.22 5.41 -8.41
CA SER A 178 1.54 4.94 -9.77
C SER A 178 1.45 6.01 -10.87
N MET A 179 1.45 7.30 -10.52
CA MET A 179 1.62 8.36 -11.52
C MET A 179 3.09 8.38 -12.00
N PRO A 180 3.34 8.56 -13.31
CA PRO A 180 4.70 8.74 -13.81
C PRO A 180 5.30 10.05 -13.27
N ARG A 181 6.63 10.06 -13.09
CA ARG A 181 7.40 11.16 -12.51
C ARG A 181 8.78 11.28 -13.16
N SER A 182 8.87 10.88 -14.42
CA SER A 182 10.14 10.81 -15.15
C SER A 182 10.48 12.10 -15.88
N THR A 183 9.48 12.96 -16.13
CA THR A 183 9.67 14.26 -16.79
C THR A 183 9.16 15.42 -15.92
N PRO A 184 9.59 16.67 -16.18
CA PRO A 184 9.07 17.84 -15.47
C PRO A 184 7.55 17.98 -15.59
N GLU A 185 6.97 17.68 -16.75
CA GLU A 185 5.53 17.75 -17.00
C GLU A 185 4.79 16.72 -16.16
N GLU A 186 5.27 15.48 -16.10
CA GLU A 186 4.71 14.42 -15.27
C GLU A 186 4.78 14.78 -13.79
N CYS A 187 5.89 15.35 -13.34
CA CYS A 187 6.04 15.84 -11.97
C CYS A 187 5.07 16.99 -11.67
N THR A 188 4.85 17.88 -12.62
CA THR A 188 3.90 19.00 -12.48
C THR A 188 2.48 18.47 -12.34
N GLU A 189 2.06 17.52 -13.16
CA GLU A 189 0.75 16.88 -13.05
C GLU A 189 0.58 16.11 -11.73
N TYR A 190 1.62 15.42 -11.31
CA TYR A 190 1.62 14.75 -10.01
C TYR A 190 1.39 15.77 -8.87
N MET A 191 2.09 16.89 -8.87
CA MET A 191 1.95 17.91 -7.83
C MET A 191 0.57 18.56 -7.80
N LYS A 192 -0.07 18.74 -8.95
CA LYS A 192 -1.48 19.21 -8.99
C LYS A 192 -2.41 18.24 -8.22
N VAL A 193 -2.24 16.93 -8.43
CA VAL A 193 -3.04 15.91 -7.71
C VAL A 193 -2.70 15.90 -6.23
N PHE A 194 -1.41 16.03 -5.89
CA PHE A 194 -0.94 16.14 -4.52
C PHE A 194 -1.53 17.36 -3.80
N ASP A 195 -1.40 18.55 -4.38
CA ASP A 195 -1.89 19.80 -3.78
C ASP A 195 -3.41 19.77 -3.59
N LYS A 196 -4.15 19.23 -4.57
CA LYS A 196 -5.59 19.03 -4.44
C LYS A 196 -5.96 18.11 -3.28
N ALA A 197 -5.28 16.99 -3.15
CA ALA A 197 -5.53 16.04 -2.07
C ALA A 197 -5.15 16.63 -0.71
N MET A 198 -4.00 17.29 -0.61
CA MET A 198 -3.57 17.99 0.61
C MET A 198 -4.53 19.09 1.01
N GLY A 199 -5.00 19.92 0.06
CA GLY A 199 -5.97 20.98 0.32
C GLY A 199 -7.25 20.46 0.98
N ILE A 200 -7.71 19.26 0.62
CA ILE A 200 -8.89 18.62 1.24
C ILE A 200 -8.52 18.01 2.60
N ILE A 201 -7.39 17.28 2.68
CA ILE A 201 -6.97 16.59 3.91
C ILE A 201 -6.67 17.58 5.04
N THR A 202 -6.17 18.78 4.72
CA THR A 202 -5.85 19.82 5.70
C THR A 202 -6.97 20.86 5.89
N ASP A 203 -8.10 20.70 5.19
CA ASP A 203 -9.22 21.64 5.30
C ASP A 203 -9.89 21.52 6.69
N PRO A 204 -9.93 22.60 7.47
CA PRO A 204 -10.57 22.64 8.77
C PRO A 204 -12.06 22.22 8.75
N TYR A 205 -12.74 22.36 7.63
CA TYR A 205 -14.13 21.94 7.46
C TYR A 205 -14.30 20.44 7.74
N TYR A 206 -13.50 19.58 7.10
CA TYR A 206 -13.59 18.13 7.29
C TYR A 206 -13.13 17.71 8.68
N HIS A 207 -12.12 18.42 9.27
CA HIS A 207 -11.64 18.15 10.62
C HIS A 207 -12.71 18.46 11.67
N GLN A 208 -13.52 19.50 11.46
CA GLN A 208 -14.63 19.86 12.35
C GLN A 208 -15.80 18.88 12.26
N LEU A 209 -16.09 18.36 11.05
CA LEU A 209 -17.13 17.36 10.85
C LEU A 209 -16.79 16.02 11.51
N ASP A 210 -15.55 15.59 11.42
CA ASP A 210 -15.10 14.28 11.89
C ASP A 210 -13.76 14.39 12.67
N PRO A 211 -13.78 15.00 13.86
CA PRO A 211 -12.54 15.28 14.63
C PRO A 211 -11.79 14.02 15.06
N ASP A 212 -12.48 12.88 15.12
CA ASP A 212 -11.89 11.61 15.52
C ASP A 212 -11.26 10.80 14.35
N LEU A 213 -11.31 11.29 13.11
CA LEU A 213 -10.55 10.65 12.04
C LEU A 213 -9.05 10.90 12.25
N PRO A 214 -8.19 9.95 11.82
CA PRO A 214 -6.75 10.07 12.03
C PRO A 214 -6.10 11.03 11.01
N TRP A 215 -6.50 12.29 11.01
CA TRP A 215 -6.07 13.34 10.07
C TRP A 215 -4.55 13.43 9.96
N GLY A 216 -3.85 13.45 11.09
CA GLY A 216 -2.39 13.47 11.10
C GLY A 216 -1.76 12.27 10.39
N LYS A 217 -2.42 11.07 10.40
CA LYS A 217 -1.93 9.92 9.63
C LYS A 217 -2.15 10.11 8.12
N PHE A 218 -3.26 10.73 7.70
CA PHE A 218 -3.50 11.02 6.28
C PHE A 218 -2.50 12.05 5.76
N GLU A 219 -2.33 13.14 6.48
CA GLU A 219 -1.35 14.18 6.17
C GLU A 219 0.07 13.63 6.13
N TYR A 220 0.47 12.90 7.16
CA TYR A 220 1.77 12.24 7.23
C TYR A 220 2.02 11.29 6.05
N ALA A 221 1.05 10.46 5.68
CA ALA A 221 1.17 9.55 4.54
C ALA A 221 1.35 10.30 3.21
N MET A 222 0.76 11.49 3.08
CA MET A 222 0.97 12.36 1.91
C MET A 222 2.41 12.88 1.86
N HIS A 223 2.89 13.45 2.95
CA HIS A 223 4.25 14.00 3.03
C HIS A 223 5.33 12.92 2.88
N MET A 224 5.08 11.71 3.37
CA MET A 224 6.04 10.60 3.30
C MET A 224 6.21 9.98 1.91
N ASP A 225 5.56 10.49 0.89
CA ASP A 225 5.85 10.09 -0.49
C ASP A 225 7.18 10.73 -0.97
N ARG A 226 8.26 10.20 -0.41
CA ARG A 226 9.65 10.60 -0.65
C ARG A 226 9.99 10.70 -2.13
N GLU A 227 9.57 9.72 -2.92
CA GLU A 227 9.89 9.62 -4.34
C GLU A 227 9.33 10.80 -5.12
N THR A 228 8.15 11.26 -4.71
CA THR A 228 7.49 12.44 -5.29
C THR A 228 8.26 13.70 -5.04
N LEU A 229 8.53 13.97 -3.78
CA LEU A 229 9.21 15.20 -3.38
C LEU A 229 10.62 15.27 -3.97
N LEU A 230 11.36 14.16 -3.98
CA LEU A 230 12.68 14.09 -4.57
C LEU A 230 12.66 14.17 -6.11
N SER A 231 11.68 13.55 -6.78
CA SER A 231 11.52 13.64 -8.23
C SER A 231 11.20 15.09 -8.65
N TYR A 232 10.33 15.73 -7.89
CA TYR A 232 9.98 17.12 -8.14
C TYR A 232 11.18 18.06 -7.99
N LEU A 233 11.99 17.88 -6.93
CA LEU A 233 13.23 18.64 -6.73
C LEU A 233 14.25 18.42 -7.85
N ARG A 234 14.36 17.19 -8.35
CA ARG A 234 15.31 16.86 -9.45
C ARG A 234 14.96 17.54 -10.76
N HIS A 235 13.66 17.70 -11.04
CA HIS A 235 13.19 18.20 -12.33
C HIS A 235 12.88 19.69 -12.34
N HIS A 236 12.62 20.28 -11.17
CA HIS A 236 12.36 21.70 -11.05
C HIS A 236 13.51 22.38 -10.31
N ASN A 237 14.42 22.99 -11.09
CA ASN A 237 15.47 23.85 -10.54
C ASN A 237 14.88 25.23 -10.16
N ASP A 238 13.69 25.22 -9.53
CA ASP A 238 12.92 26.40 -9.19
C ASP A 238 13.01 26.62 -7.66
N PRO A 239 13.51 27.77 -7.22
CA PRO A 239 13.65 28.09 -5.80
C PRO A 239 12.31 28.13 -5.05
N VAL A 240 11.19 28.47 -5.71
CA VAL A 240 9.86 28.48 -5.09
C VAL A 240 9.42 27.07 -4.79
N VAL A 241 9.65 26.14 -5.72
CA VAL A 241 9.35 24.72 -5.56
C VAL A 241 10.23 24.09 -4.48
N ALA A 242 11.52 24.40 -4.49
CA ALA A 242 12.44 23.94 -3.45
C ALA A 242 12.01 24.41 -2.06
N ALA A 243 11.53 25.65 -1.93
CA ALA A 243 11.00 26.17 -0.66
C ALA A 243 9.76 25.41 -0.17
N LYS A 244 8.78 25.11 -1.04
CA LYS A 244 7.59 24.32 -0.69
C LYS A 244 7.93 22.90 -0.25
N VAL A 245 8.85 22.25 -0.96
CA VAL A 245 9.30 20.89 -0.58
C VAL A 245 10.03 20.92 0.76
N MET A 246 10.84 21.96 1.00
CA MET A 246 11.48 22.16 2.30
C MET A 246 10.48 22.36 3.43
N GLU A 247 9.44 23.16 3.21
CA GLU A 247 8.38 23.37 4.21
C GLU A 247 7.69 22.07 4.57
N SER A 248 7.34 21.24 3.57
CA SER A 248 6.78 19.90 3.79
C SER A 248 7.74 18.99 4.56
N ALA A 249 9.01 18.97 4.18
CA ALA A 249 10.01 18.15 4.85
C ALA A 249 10.28 18.62 6.30
N GLU A 250 10.27 19.93 6.56
CA GLU A 250 10.38 20.49 7.90
C GLU A 250 9.18 20.14 8.79
N ALA A 251 7.96 20.18 8.25
CA ALA A 251 6.77 19.80 8.98
C ALA A 251 6.87 18.34 9.44
N ILE A 252 7.21 17.43 8.54
CA ILE A 252 7.41 16.00 8.87
C ILE A 252 8.54 15.83 9.90
N TYR A 253 9.65 16.53 9.74
CA TYR A 253 10.79 16.43 10.64
C TYR A 253 10.48 16.90 12.05
N ARG A 254 9.65 17.95 12.21
CA ARG A 254 9.17 18.42 13.51
C ARG A 254 8.23 17.42 14.17
N ASP A 255 7.32 16.84 13.40
CA ASP A 255 6.34 15.88 13.90
C ASP A 255 6.97 14.54 14.31
N ARG A 256 8.16 14.19 13.79
CA ARG A 256 8.87 12.97 14.21
C ARG A 256 9.11 12.91 15.74
N VAL A 257 9.23 14.06 16.39
CA VAL A 257 9.42 14.16 17.84
C VAL A 257 8.16 13.77 18.61
N LEU A 258 6.99 13.86 17.97
CA LEU A 258 5.68 13.55 18.55
C LEU A 258 5.30 12.09 18.36
N TYR A 259 5.89 11.39 17.38
CA TYR A 259 5.64 9.97 17.14
C TYR A 259 6.44 9.09 18.09
N LYS A 260 5.79 8.63 19.17
CA LYS A 260 6.36 7.70 20.15
C LYS A 260 5.86 6.30 19.87
N GLY A 261 6.75 5.38 19.42
CA GLY A 261 6.43 3.98 19.22
C GLY A 261 7.35 3.28 18.22
N GLU A 262 7.19 1.96 18.07
CA GLU A 262 8.05 1.12 17.20
C GLU A 262 7.92 1.47 15.71
N GLU A 263 6.71 1.84 15.25
CA GLU A 263 6.49 2.38 13.89
C GLU A 263 7.23 3.71 13.66
N ALA A 264 7.35 4.56 14.69
CA ALA A 264 8.10 5.81 14.62
C ALA A 264 9.60 5.57 14.42
N ARG A 265 10.14 4.48 14.99
CA ARG A 265 11.57 4.14 14.91
C ARG A 265 11.98 3.75 13.49
N LEU A 266 11.16 2.96 12.80
CA LEU A 266 11.40 2.55 11.41
C LEU A 266 11.21 3.69 10.40
N GLN A 267 10.44 4.73 10.73
CA GLN A 267 10.15 5.84 9.83
C GLN A 267 11.06 7.06 10.08
N ASN A 268 11.66 7.18 11.26
CA ASN A 268 12.53 8.31 11.61
C ASN A 268 13.73 8.48 10.66
N TRP A 269 14.36 7.39 10.21
CA TRP A 269 15.46 7.47 9.26
C TRP A 269 15.01 7.98 7.87
N ARG A 270 13.80 7.58 7.41
CA ARG A 270 13.26 8.06 6.13
C ARG A 270 12.99 9.55 6.16
N VAL A 271 12.44 10.03 7.28
CA VAL A 271 12.17 11.47 7.48
C VAL A 271 13.46 12.26 7.53
N SER A 272 14.47 11.80 8.27
CA SER A 272 15.77 12.47 8.34
C SER A 272 16.44 12.51 6.96
N TYR A 273 16.43 11.41 6.23
CA TYR A 273 16.95 11.38 4.87
C TYR A 273 16.22 12.34 3.92
N LEU A 274 14.87 12.34 3.94
CA LEU A 274 14.06 13.23 3.12
C LEU A 274 14.39 14.71 3.41
N TYR A 275 14.46 15.06 4.68
CA TYR A 275 14.77 16.41 5.10
C TYR A 275 16.16 16.85 4.64
N LYS A 276 17.19 16.03 4.87
CA LYS A 276 18.57 16.34 4.45
C LYS A 276 18.71 16.39 2.93
N ALA A 277 18.05 15.47 2.20
CA ALA A 277 18.04 15.54 0.74
C ALA A 277 17.36 16.80 0.22
N ALA A 278 16.26 17.23 0.85
CA ALA A 278 15.60 18.49 0.50
C ALA A 278 16.50 19.71 0.81
N CYS A 279 17.17 19.72 1.98
CA CYS A 279 18.17 20.75 2.33
C CYS A 279 19.28 20.86 1.30
N PHE A 280 19.82 19.72 0.85
CA PHE A 280 20.87 19.69 -0.19
C PHE A 280 20.37 20.28 -1.50
N HIS A 281 19.20 19.86 -1.97
CA HIS A 281 18.63 20.41 -3.21
C HIS A 281 18.24 21.89 -3.11
N ALA A 282 17.92 22.36 -1.91
CA ALA A 282 17.68 23.78 -1.64
C ALA A 282 18.97 24.59 -1.42
N GLY A 283 20.15 23.98 -1.51
CA GLY A 283 21.43 24.61 -1.28
C GLY A 283 21.70 25.01 0.18
N ARG A 284 20.98 24.42 1.14
CA ARG A 284 21.12 24.72 2.58
C ARG A 284 22.09 23.80 3.32
N CYS A 285 22.52 22.71 2.70
CA CYS A 285 23.58 21.84 3.21
C CYS A 285 24.41 21.27 2.08
N THR A 286 25.57 20.71 2.42
CA THR A 286 26.51 20.10 1.48
C THR A 286 26.21 18.61 1.28
N ALA A 287 26.70 18.04 0.18
CA ALA A 287 26.61 16.59 -0.04
C ALA A 287 27.29 15.79 1.09
N ARG A 288 28.36 16.34 1.68
CA ARG A 288 29.08 15.72 2.79
C ARG A 288 28.17 15.58 4.04
N GLU A 289 27.45 16.64 4.39
CA GLU A 289 26.50 16.62 5.53
C GLU A 289 25.36 15.63 5.31
N VAL A 290 24.91 15.44 4.06
CA VAL A 290 23.91 14.39 3.74
C VAL A 290 24.50 13.00 3.96
N VAL A 291 25.72 12.76 3.51
CA VAL A 291 26.41 11.47 3.67
C VAL A 291 26.68 11.16 5.14
N GLU A 292 27.15 12.15 5.91
CA GLU A 292 27.39 12.01 7.36
C GLU A 292 26.12 11.63 8.11
N GLU A 293 24.97 12.27 7.82
CA GLU A 293 23.67 11.91 8.40
C GLU A 293 23.22 10.50 8.01
N LEU A 294 23.42 10.11 6.73
CA LEU A 294 23.09 8.74 6.29
C LEU A 294 23.92 7.69 6.98
N LEU A 295 25.22 7.95 7.18
CA LEU A 295 26.10 7.04 7.91
C LEU A 295 25.69 6.93 9.39
N ASP A 296 25.33 8.06 10.02
CA ASP A 296 24.83 8.09 11.38
C ASP A 296 23.53 7.28 11.53
N ILE A 297 22.60 7.43 10.58
CA ILE A 297 21.37 6.63 10.51
C ILE A 297 21.69 5.14 10.39
N ILE A 298 22.60 4.74 9.50
CA ILE A 298 23.00 3.34 9.30
C ILE A 298 23.63 2.75 10.56
N HIS A 299 24.45 3.52 11.26
CA HIS A 299 25.12 3.06 12.47
C HIS A 299 24.21 2.94 13.70
N HIS A 300 23.15 3.73 13.78
CA HIS A 300 22.24 3.78 14.93
C HIS A 300 20.88 3.10 14.70
N THR A 301 20.58 2.70 13.47
CA THR A 301 19.41 1.88 13.16
C THR A 301 19.87 0.45 12.90
N ASP A 302 19.45 -0.50 13.74
CA ASP A 302 19.48 -1.93 13.40
C ASP A 302 18.54 -2.13 12.19
N ILE A 303 19.02 -1.76 11.01
CA ILE A 303 18.35 -2.10 9.75
C ILE A 303 18.70 -3.57 9.52
N GLN A 304 17.94 -4.45 10.14
CA GLN A 304 17.87 -5.82 9.70
C GLN A 304 16.98 -5.86 8.48
N ASP A 305 17.54 -6.34 7.36
CA ASP A 305 16.91 -6.56 6.07
C ASP A 305 15.55 -7.27 6.13
#